data_bbd2870de8e63fe00458d4bda6c008d1
#
_entry.id   bbd2870de8e63fe00458d4bda6c008d1
#
_cell.length_a   1.000
_cell.length_b   1.000
_cell.length_c   1.000
_cell.angle_alpha   90.00
_cell.angle_beta   90.00
_cell.angle_gamma   90.00
#
_symmetry.space_group_name_H-M   'P 1'
#
loop_
_entity.id
_entity.type
_entity.pdbx_description
1 polymer ?
#
loop_
_entity_poly.entity_id
_entity_poly.type
_entity_poly.pdbx_seq_one_letter_code
_entity_poly.pdbx_strand_id
1 'polypeptide(L)'
;MAEPEEPQPPYSQGAAASGFGSGCFPWTVLAVLIALVSGLFLLLGRSDEPGNGRPGGSKQQAYVDEIDEARQQLFKGELVRTSTESMDLVAGGDPIPFRAQILGSWRSDGSGATHSRTSAGAQIGVKLHCSGAQVRCTPLSSERQNVISKKDAATWLWDVSAEKAGTVTLSVAVTAYYRDTDTVLLEQPPTTTHVQVAAPPGDSFGWAEQAWRWLSGAITSLGGLAVSLTAIITLAVLLARRTTPATGPEPENDDTDADTNSPS
;
A
#
# COMPACT_ATOMS: atom_id res chain seq x y z
N MET A 1 25.87 5.28 1.76
CA MET A 1 24.78 6.17 1.38
C MET A 1 24.64 7.15 2.52
N ALA A 2 25.03 8.40 2.29
CA ALA A 2 25.08 9.47 3.29
C ALA A 2 23.74 10.19 3.32
N GLU A 3 23.20 10.36 4.51
CA GLU A 3 21.98 11.14 4.81
C GLU A 3 22.29 12.63 4.63
N PRO A 4 21.42 13.43 4.01
CA PRO A 4 21.61 14.87 3.91
C PRO A 4 21.22 15.55 5.24
N GLU A 5 22.18 16.23 5.81
CA GLU A 5 22.12 17.10 6.99
C GLU A 5 21.25 18.34 6.71
N GLU A 6 20.24 18.55 7.52
CA GLU A 6 19.31 19.69 7.47
C GLU A 6 19.97 20.92 8.18
N PRO A 7 19.97 22.12 7.55
CA PRO A 7 20.62 23.29 8.11
C PRO A 7 19.76 23.95 9.21
N GLN A 8 20.35 24.13 10.39
CA GLN A 8 19.77 24.89 11.51
C GLN A 8 19.83 26.40 11.27
N PRO A 9 18.80 27.16 11.66
CA PRO A 9 18.81 28.62 11.58
C PRO A 9 19.66 29.26 12.67
N PRO A 10 20.27 30.42 12.42
CA PRO A 10 21.18 31.09 13.32
C PRO A 10 20.46 31.81 14.47
N TYR A 11 20.91 31.53 15.68
CA TYR A 11 20.55 32.32 16.88
C TYR A 11 21.16 33.71 16.79
N SER A 12 20.31 34.74 16.76
CA SER A 12 20.75 36.11 16.93
C SER A 12 20.89 36.45 18.44
N GLN A 13 22.12 36.61 18.88
CA GLN A 13 22.44 37.30 20.14
C GLN A 13 22.27 38.79 19.93
N GLY A 14 21.34 39.39 20.64
CA GLY A 14 21.21 40.85 20.78
C GLY A 14 21.54 41.27 22.18
N ALA A 15 22.75 41.74 22.38
CA ALA A 15 23.16 42.47 23.56
C ALA A 15 22.69 43.93 23.46
N ALA A 16 22.09 44.45 24.51
CA ALA A 16 22.13 45.89 24.78
C ALA A 16 21.99 46.17 26.28
N ALA A 17 23.06 46.61 26.81
CA ALA A 17 23.16 47.28 28.11
C ALA A 17 22.68 48.73 27.98
N SER A 18 22.06 49.24 29.04
CA SER A 18 22.09 50.65 29.53
C SER A 18 21.13 50.70 30.72
N GLY A 19 21.51 50.87 31.96
CA GLY A 19 22.12 52.07 32.50
C GLY A 19 21.02 53.09 32.78
N PHE A 20 20.37 53.00 33.99
CA PHE A 20 19.62 54.11 34.54
C PHE A 20 19.74 54.16 36.05
N GLY A 21 20.36 55.11 36.51
CA GLY A 21 20.05 56.28 37.29
C GLY A 21 19.53 55.98 38.71
N SER A 22 20.44 56.13 39.67
CA SER A 22 20.13 56.25 41.14
C SER A 22 19.18 57.39 41.35
N GLY A 23 17.91 57.10 41.50
CA GLY A 23 16.94 58.01 42.17
C GLY A 23 16.56 57.36 43.47
N CYS A 24 16.97 58.05 44.60
CA CYS A 24 16.52 57.72 45.94
C CYS A 24 14.99 57.80 46.01
N PHE A 25 14.30 56.80 45.63
CA PHE A 25 12.93 56.60 46.07
C PHE A 25 12.98 56.14 47.52
N PRO A 26 12.33 56.81 48.40
CA PRO A 26 12.35 56.41 49.82
C PRO A 26 11.72 55.01 49.93
N TRP A 27 12.48 54.07 50.41
CA TRP A 27 12.12 52.66 50.59
C TRP A 27 10.78 52.47 51.32
N THR A 28 10.39 53.49 52.07
CA THR A 28 9.09 53.58 52.76
C THR A 28 7.90 53.63 51.83
N VAL A 29 7.99 54.30 50.66
CA VAL A 29 6.88 54.32 49.65
C VAL A 29 6.72 52.97 48.98
N LEU A 30 7.83 52.26 48.67
CA LEU A 30 7.80 50.94 48.10
C LEU A 30 7.21 49.92 49.08
N ALA A 31 7.58 50.01 50.38
CA ALA A 31 7.03 49.10 51.38
C ALA A 31 5.51 49.29 51.59
N VAL A 32 5.03 50.52 51.52
CA VAL A 32 3.59 50.83 51.65
C VAL A 32 2.83 50.35 50.41
N LEU A 33 3.38 50.51 49.22
CA LEU A 33 2.77 49.98 47.97
C LEU A 33 2.70 48.47 47.99
N ILE A 34 3.73 47.76 48.41
CA ILE A 34 3.72 46.29 48.53
C ILE A 34 2.70 45.88 49.63
N ALA A 35 2.57 46.53 50.70
CA ALA A 35 1.58 46.21 51.73
C ALA A 35 0.16 46.44 51.27
N LEU A 36 -0.10 47.52 50.48
CA LEU A 36 -1.41 47.80 49.89
C LEU A 36 -1.79 46.78 48.78
N VAL A 37 -0.83 46.44 47.94
CA VAL A 37 -1.05 45.41 46.87
C VAL A 37 -1.27 44.03 47.49
N SER A 38 -0.49 43.66 48.53
CA SER A 38 -0.68 42.38 49.23
C SER A 38 -2.01 42.35 50.00
N GLY A 39 -2.41 43.45 50.61
CA GLY A 39 -3.70 43.60 51.31
C GLY A 39 -4.88 43.49 50.32
N LEU A 40 -4.75 44.15 49.16
CA LEU A 40 -5.76 44.07 48.10
C LEU A 40 -5.86 42.67 47.53
N PHE A 41 -4.72 41.96 47.36
CA PHE A 41 -4.69 40.56 46.90
C PHE A 41 -5.35 39.60 47.92
N LEU A 42 -5.22 39.85 49.22
CA LEU A 42 -5.88 39.07 50.26
C LEU A 42 -7.38 39.37 50.39
N LEU A 43 -7.80 40.60 50.06
CA LEU A 43 -9.22 40.98 50.04
C LEU A 43 -9.96 40.51 48.75
N LEU A 44 -9.27 40.54 47.61
CA LEU A 44 -9.82 40.05 46.32
C LEU A 44 -9.63 38.55 46.15
N GLY A 45 -8.69 37.94 46.87
CA GLY A 45 -8.40 36.50 46.85
C GLY A 45 -9.33 35.64 47.72
N ARG A 46 -10.36 36.24 48.30
CA ARG A 46 -11.44 35.48 48.96
C ARG A 46 -12.47 35.08 47.92
N SER A 47 -11.97 34.39 46.89
CA SER A 47 -12.79 33.64 45.97
C SER A 47 -13.24 32.40 46.72
N ASP A 48 -14.52 32.26 46.78
CA ASP A 48 -15.32 31.13 47.21
C ASP A 48 -14.54 29.82 47.14
N GLU A 49 -14.51 29.11 48.25
CA GLU A 49 -14.13 27.71 48.33
C GLU A 49 -14.87 26.98 47.22
N PRO A 50 -14.16 26.39 46.26
CA PRO A 50 -14.86 25.63 45.22
C PRO A 50 -15.50 24.42 45.93
N GLY A 51 -16.82 24.50 46.09
CA GLY A 51 -17.61 23.34 46.39
C GLY A 51 -17.10 22.23 45.48
N ASN A 52 -17.01 21.04 46.01
CA ASN A 52 -16.53 19.76 45.42
C ASN A 52 -17.31 19.39 44.15
N GLY A 53 -17.40 20.37 43.22
CA GLY A 53 -17.81 20.19 41.84
C GLY A 53 -16.60 19.71 41.04
N ARG A 54 -16.64 18.49 40.55
CA ARG A 54 -15.71 18.01 39.50
C ARG A 54 -15.43 19.16 38.54
N PRO A 55 -14.15 19.48 38.28
CA PRO A 55 -13.83 20.52 37.32
C PRO A 55 -14.56 20.15 36.04
N GLY A 56 -15.50 21.00 35.62
CA GLY A 56 -16.20 20.83 34.34
C GLY A 56 -15.13 20.82 33.25
N GLY A 57 -14.74 19.61 32.82
CA GLY A 57 -13.80 19.44 31.75
C GLY A 57 -14.29 20.30 30.57
N SER A 58 -13.39 20.99 29.89
CA SER A 58 -13.75 21.72 28.69
C SER A 58 -14.51 20.76 27.76
N LYS A 59 -15.42 21.26 26.94
CA LYS A 59 -16.16 20.42 25.97
C LYS A 59 -15.18 19.53 25.16
N GLN A 60 -13.99 20.03 24.94
CA GLN A 60 -12.91 19.30 24.27
C GLN A 60 -12.41 18.10 25.10
N GLN A 61 -12.24 18.26 26.42
CA GLN A 61 -11.84 17.17 27.30
C GLN A 61 -12.92 16.07 27.34
N ALA A 62 -14.19 16.46 27.46
CA ALA A 62 -15.31 15.52 27.44
C ALA A 62 -15.37 14.71 26.12
N TYR A 63 -15.06 15.35 24.99
CA TYR A 63 -14.99 14.67 23.70
C TYR A 63 -13.83 13.67 23.63
N VAL A 64 -12.64 14.03 24.13
CA VAL A 64 -11.49 13.13 24.20
C VAL A 64 -11.79 11.92 25.07
N ASP A 65 -12.40 12.15 26.26
CA ASP A 65 -12.78 11.08 27.17
C ASP A 65 -13.79 10.12 26.52
N GLU A 66 -14.74 10.64 25.76
CA GLU A 66 -15.74 9.84 25.03
C GLU A 66 -15.10 8.97 23.92
N ILE A 67 -14.10 9.51 23.19
CA ILE A 67 -13.34 8.75 22.17
C ILE A 67 -12.51 7.64 22.82
N ASP A 68 -11.87 7.92 23.96
CA ASP A 68 -11.07 6.94 24.68
C ASP A 68 -11.96 5.82 25.26
N GLU A 69 -13.13 6.16 25.77
CA GLU A 69 -14.12 5.17 26.18
C GLU A 69 -14.58 4.29 24.99
N ALA A 70 -14.89 4.90 23.85
CA ALA A 70 -15.29 4.19 22.65
C ALA A 70 -14.19 3.22 22.15
N ARG A 71 -12.92 3.62 22.26
CA ARG A 71 -11.78 2.74 21.93
C ARG A 71 -11.70 1.52 22.87
N GLN A 72 -11.97 1.72 24.17
CA GLN A 72 -11.96 0.64 25.17
C GLN A 72 -13.13 -0.34 24.97
N GLN A 73 -14.21 0.10 24.36
CA GLN A 73 -15.37 -0.75 24.03
C GLN A 73 -15.16 -1.63 22.81
N LEU A 74 -14.11 -1.41 22.02
CA LEU A 74 -13.78 -2.28 20.90
C LEU A 74 -13.41 -3.67 21.41
N PHE A 75 -13.91 -4.69 20.73
CA PHE A 75 -13.64 -6.09 21.04
C PHE A 75 -12.98 -6.81 19.85
N LYS A 76 -12.44 -8.01 20.12
CA LYS A 76 -11.78 -8.83 19.10
C LYS A 76 -12.83 -9.54 18.25
N GLY A 77 -12.85 -9.21 16.98
CA GLY A 77 -13.61 -9.88 15.93
C GLY A 77 -12.70 -10.67 14.99
N GLU A 78 -13.27 -11.13 13.90
CA GLU A 78 -12.62 -11.92 12.87
C GLU A 78 -12.84 -11.29 11.50
N LEU A 79 -11.77 -11.12 10.73
CA LEU A 79 -11.81 -10.77 9.32
C LEU A 79 -11.65 -12.04 8.50
N VAL A 80 -12.68 -12.39 7.75
CA VAL A 80 -12.72 -13.51 6.81
C VAL A 80 -12.65 -12.95 5.39
N ARG A 81 -11.73 -13.45 4.57
CA ARG A 81 -11.53 -12.97 3.18
C ARG A 81 -11.54 -14.12 2.20
N THR A 82 -11.94 -13.85 0.96
CA THR A 82 -11.75 -14.77 -0.15
C THR A 82 -10.29 -15.21 -0.22
N SER A 83 -10.04 -16.52 -0.29
CA SER A 83 -8.70 -17.05 -0.51
C SER A 83 -8.21 -16.67 -1.89
N THR A 84 -6.97 -16.22 -1.98
CA THR A 84 -6.34 -15.92 -3.28
C THR A 84 -6.13 -17.16 -4.14
N GLU A 85 -6.04 -18.35 -3.51
CA GLU A 85 -5.94 -19.64 -4.21
C GLU A 85 -7.21 -20.01 -4.97
N SER A 86 -8.36 -19.44 -4.57
CA SER A 86 -9.65 -19.63 -5.23
C SER A 86 -9.97 -18.56 -6.28
N MET A 87 -9.04 -17.63 -6.55
CA MET A 87 -9.23 -16.53 -7.49
C MET A 87 -8.52 -16.84 -8.82
N ASP A 88 -9.24 -17.42 -9.77
CA ASP A 88 -8.72 -17.71 -11.13
C ASP A 88 -8.88 -16.48 -12.04
N LEU A 89 -8.07 -15.43 -11.80
CA LEU A 89 -8.09 -14.23 -12.62
C LEU A 89 -7.45 -14.50 -13.99
N VAL A 90 -8.17 -14.11 -15.04
CA VAL A 90 -7.70 -14.18 -16.44
C VAL A 90 -7.70 -12.76 -17.01
N ALA A 91 -6.64 -12.40 -17.71
CA ALA A 91 -6.52 -11.09 -18.35
C ALA A 91 -7.63 -10.88 -19.40
N GLY A 92 -8.37 -9.76 -19.27
CA GLY A 92 -9.52 -9.47 -20.14
C GLY A 92 -10.74 -10.39 -19.93
N GLY A 93 -10.71 -11.26 -18.91
CA GLY A 93 -11.84 -12.12 -18.53
C GLY A 93 -12.90 -11.40 -17.69
N ASP A 94 -13.95 -12.14 -17.33
CA ASP A 94 -15.03 -11.64 -16.50
C ASP A 94 -14.54 -11.27 -15.09
N PRO A 95 -15.14 -10.23 -14.46
CA PRO A 95 -14.82 -9.87 -13.09
C PRO A 95 -15.10 -11.01 -12.11
N ILE A 96 -14.20 -11.19 -11.14
CA ILE A 96 -14.34 -12.21 -10.09
C ILE A 96 -14.70 -11.51 -8.77
N PRO A 97 -15.69 -12.00 -8.00
CA PRO A 97 -16.09 -11.40 -6.75
C PRO A 97 -15.02 -11.64 -5.67
N PHE A 98 -14.51 -10.58 -5.07
CA PHE A 98 -13.72 -10.60 -3.85
C PHE A 98 -14.60 -10.22 -2.68
N ARG A 99 -14.62 -11.05 -1.64
CA ARG A 99 -15.42 -10.86 -0.42
C ARG A 99 -14.52 -10.66 0.78
N ALA A 100 -14.83 -9.64 1.59
CA ALA A 100 -14.34 -9.50 2.95
C ALA A 100 -15.54 -9.46 3.89
N GLN A 101 -15.46 -10.19 5.01
CA GLN A 101 -16.50 -10.23 6.02
C GLN A 101 -15.88 -10.02 7.40
N ILE A 102 -16.47 -9.15 8.20
CA ILE A 102 -16.09 -8.99 9.61
C ILE A 102 -17.19 -9.59 10.47
N LEU A 103 -16.78 -10.54 11.31
CA LEU A 103 -17.59 -11.20 12.31
C LEU A 103 -17.28 -10.61 13.69
N GLY A 104 -18.30 -10.34 14.49
CA GLY A 104 -18.13 -9.84 15.84
C GLY A 104 -17.49 -10.85 16.81
N SER A 105 -17.41 -12.12 16.44
CA SER A 105 -16.74 -13.16 17.21
C SER A 105 -15.96 -14.11 16.31
N TRP A 106 -14.90 -14.71 16.86
CA TRP A 106 -14.10 -15.70 16.15
C TRP A 106 -14.92 -16.98 15.88
N ARG A 107 -14.97 -17.40 14.62
CA ARG A 107 -15.64 -18.61 14.14
C ARG A 107 -14.76 -19.29 13.10
N SER A 108 -13.84 -20.12 13.53
CA SER A 108 -12.82 -20.73 12.66
C SER A 108 -13.31 -21.86 11.72
N ASP A 109 -14.55 -21.85 11.27
CA ASP A 109 -15.21 -23.01 10.64
C ASP A 109 -15.19 -23.02 9.10
N GLY A 110 -14.49 -22.09 8.43
CA GLY A 110 -14.54 -21.95 6.96
C GLY A 110 -13.33 -22.55 6.25
N SER A 111 -13.49 -23.69 5.58
CA SER A 111 -12.53 -24.13 4.57
C SER A 111 -12.58 -23.22 3.34
N GLY A 112 -11.43 -22.79 2.83
CA GLY A 112 -11.32 -21.97 1.61
C GLY A 112 -11.37 -20.45 1.79
N ALA A 113 -11.33 -19.96 3.04
CA ALA A 113 -11.21 -18.54 3.34
C ALA A 113 -9.94 -18.25 4.18
N THR A 114 -9.42 -17.04 4.08
CA THR A 114 -8.32 -16.59 4.93
C THR A 114 -8.88 -15.85 6.14
N HIS A 115 -8.49 -16.28 7.32
CA HIS A 115 -8.97 -15.75 8.59
C HIS A 115 -7.88 -14.93 9.28
N SER A 116 -8.23 -13.76 9.82
CA SER A 116 -7.33 -12.92 10.60
C SER A 116 -8.09 -12.20 11.72
N ARG A 117 -7.36 -11.84 12.78
CA ARG A 117 -7.95 -11.07 13.88
C ARG A 117 -8.16 -9.63 13.48
N THR A 118 -9.30 -9.06 13.86
CA THR A 118 -9.64 -7.65 13.64
C THR A 118 -10.32 -7.07 14.88
N SER A 119 -10.48 -5.76 14.92
CA SER A 119 -11.28 -5.08 15.95
C SER A 119 -12.69 -4.84 15.42
N ALA A 120 -13.68 -5.04 16.28
CA ALA A 120 -15.10 -4.78 16.05
C ALA A 120 -15.66 -4.02 17.26
N GLY A 121 -16.96 -3.68 17.26
CA GLY A 121 -17.60 -2.91 18.33
C GLY A 121 -17.90 -1.48 17.91
N ALA A 122 -17.84 -1.18 16.60
CA ALA A 122 -18.04 0.16 16.06
C ALA A 122 -18.64 0.11 14.65
N GLN A 123 -18.79 1.25 14.01
CA GLN A 123 -18.94 1.33 12.56
C GLN A 123 -17.58 1.00 11.92
N ILE A 124 -17.57 0.00 11.07
CA ILE A 124 -16.36 -0.49 10.41
C ILE A 124 -16.37 -0.09 8.94
N GLY A 125 -15.27 0.50 8.49
CA GLY A 125 -14.97 0.72 7.08
C GLY A 125 -13.97 -0.30 6.59
N VAL A 126 -14.21 -0.86 5.41
CA VAL A 126 -13.27 -1.76 4.74
C VAL A 126 -12.99 -1.24 3.34
N LYS A 127 -11.71 -1.03 3.03
CA LYS A 127 -11.24 -0.59 1.72
C LYS A 127 -10.37 -1.66 1.10
N LEU A 128 -10.62 -1.95 -0.18
CA LEU A 128 -9.77 -2.79 -1.01
C LEU A 128 -8.91 -1.91 -1.91
N HIS A 129 -7.60 -2.00 -1.77
CA HIS A 129 -6.62 -1.37 -2.64
C HIS A 129 -6.04 -2.41 -3.59
N CYS A 130 -6.06 -2.11 -4.88
CA CYS A 130 -5.64 -3.01 -5.93
C CYS A 130 -4.54 -2.36 -6.77
N SER A 131 -3.49 -3.12 -7.09
CA SER A 131 -2.39 -2.64 -7.93
C SER A 131 -1.78 -3.78 -8.75
N GLY A 132 -1.12 -3.45 -9.85
CA GLY A 132 -0.50 -4.41 -10.76
C GLY A 132 -1.45 -4.89 -11.87
N ALA A 133 -0.91 -5.43 -12.96
CA ALA A 133 -1.61 -6.07 -14.10
C ALA A 133 -2.82 -5.28 -14.64
N GLN A 134 -2.83 -3.95 -14.52
CA GLN A 134 -3.97 -3.08 -14.85
C GLN A 134 -5.28 -3.57 -14.19
N VAL A 135 -5.19 -3.95 -12.92
CA VAL A 135 -6.35 -4.41 -12.13
C VAL A 135 -7.31 -3.27 -11.85
N ARG A 136 -8.59 -3.59 -11.86
CA ARG A 136 -9.70 -2.73 -11.43
C ARG A 136 -10.50 -3.45 -10.35
N CYS A 137 -10.78 -2.75 -9.26
CA CYS A 137 -11.62 -3.24 -8.17
C CYS A 137 -12.80 -2.30 -8.01
N THR A 138 -14.00 -2.79 -8.31
CA THR A 138 -15.23 -2.00 -8.24
C THR A 138 -16.01 -2.41 -7.00
N PRO A 139 -16.27 -1.50 -6.04
CA PRO A 139 -17.05 -1.82 -4.86
C PRO A 139 -18.52 -2.07 -5.22
N LEU A 140 -19.09 -3.15 -4.67
CA LEU A 140 -20.49 -3.55 -4.83
C LEU A 140 -21.32 -3.32 -3.56
N SER A 141 -20.68 -3.00 -2.44
CA SER A 141 -21.33 -2.77 -1.15
C SER A 141 -20.92 -1.43 -0.56
N SER A 142 -21.66 -0.98 0.47
CA SER A 142 -21.28 0.21 1.24
C SER A 142 -19.91 0.05 1.86
N GLU A 143 -19.09 1.11 1.81
CA GLU A 143 -17.76 1.12 2.43
C GLU A 143 -17.83 0.96 3.95
N ARG A 144 -18.87 1.51 4.59
CA ARG A 144 -19.06 1.48 6.05
C ARG A 144 -20.27 0.65 6.43
N GLN A 145 -20.11 -0.24 7.40
CA GLN A 145 -21.16 -1.08 7.96
C GLN A 145 -20.97 -1.22 9.48
N ASN A 146 -22.05 -1.50 10.20
CA ASN A 146 -22.02 -1.60 11.65
C ASN A 146 -21.75 -3.04 12.10
N VAL A 147 -20.75 -3.22 13.00
CA VAL A 147 -20.47 -4.47 13.71
C VAL A 147 -20.35 -4.13 15.20
N ILE A 148 -21.49 -3.88 15.85
CA ILE A 148 -21.56 -3.33 17.20
C ILE A 148 -21.55 -4.43 18.26
N SER A 149 -22.09 -5.60 17.94
CA SER A 149 -22.16 -6.72 18.88
C SER A 149 -21.39 -7.94 18.39
N LYS A 150 -21.09 -8.86 19.31
CA LYS A 150 -20.41 -10.14 19.00
C LYS A 150 -21.22 -11.07 18.07
N LYS A 151 -22.51 -10.79 17.90
CA LYS A 151 -23.40 -11.58 17.02
C LYS A 151 -23.48 -10.99 15.61
N ASP A 152 -23.03 -9.74 15.45
CA ASP A 152 -23.11 -9.04 14.18
C ASP A 152 -22.09 -9.59 13.18
N ALA A 153 -22.47 -9.44 11.92
CA ALA A 153 -21.59 -9.71 10.78
C ALA A 153 -21.84 -8.66 9.70
N ALA A 154 -20.79 -8.17 9.10
CA ALA A 154 -20.87 -7.26 7.97
C ALA A 154 -20.05 -7.80 6.81
N THR A 155 -20.51 -7.58 5.57
CA THR A 155 -19.89 -8.13 4.38
C THR A 155 -19.65 -7.05 3.34
N TRP A 156 -18.44 -7.00 2.83
CA TRP A 156 -18.03 -6.13 1.72
C TRP A 156 -17.71 -6.97 0.51
N LEU A 157 -18.14 -6.49 -0.64
CA LEU A 157 -17.98 -7.16 -1.93
C LEU A 157 -17.37 -6.19 -2.94
N TRP A 158 -16.48 -6.71 -3.76
CA TRP A 158 -15.89 -6.02 -4.90
C TRP A 158 -15.84 -6.96 -6.10
N ASP A 159 -16.00 -6.40 -7.27
CA ASP A 159 -15.65 -7.05 -8.53
C ASP A 159 -14.20 -6.73 -8.86
N VAL A 160 -13.39 -7.76 -9.03
CA VAL A 160 -11.97 -7.66 -9.38
C VAL A 160 -11.77 -8.16 -10.81
N SER A 161 -11.25 -7.31 -11.69
CA SER A 161 -10.89 -7.65 -13.06
C SER A 161 -9.49 -7.17 -13.37
N ALA A 162 -8.77 -7.83 -14.26
CA ALA A 162 -7.44 -7.44 -14.70
C ALA A 162 -7.36 -7.42 -16.23
N GLU A 163 -6.74 -6.40 -16.81
CA GLU A 163 -6.63 -6.26 -18.26
C GLU A 163 -5.37 -6.95 -18.81
N LYS A 164 -4.37 -7.18 -17.98
CA LYS A 164 -3.09 -7.81 -18.37
C LYS A 164 -2.76 -9.01 -17.51
N ALA A 165 -2.06 -9.97 -18.11
CA ALA A 165 -1.45 -11.06 -17.36
C ALA A 165 -0.31 -10.52 -16.46
N GLY A 166 -0.10 -11.15 -15.31
CA GLY A 166 0.93 -10.77 -14.35
C GLY A 166 0.46 -10.87 -12.91
N THR A 167 1.16 -10.20 -12.01
CA THR A 167 0.84 -10.23 -10.58
C THR A 167 -0.03 -9.04 -10.21
N VAL A 168 -1.13 -9.31 -9.52
CA VAL A 168 -1.99 -8.33 -8.86
C VAL A 168 -1.74 -8.37 -7.36
N THR A 169 -1.67 -7.21 -6.75
CA THR A 169 -1.59 -7.03 -5.30
C THR A 169 -2.92 -6.50 -4.79
N LEU A 170 -3.53 -7.24 -3.86
CA LEU A 170 -4.76 -6.87 -3.17
C LEU A 170 -4.44 -6.56 -1.70
N SER A 171 -4.79 -5.36 -1.23
CA SER A 171 -4.57 -4.94 0.16
C SER A 171 -5.88 -4.52 0.79
N VAL A 172 -6.27 -5.18 1.88
CA VAL A 172 -7.48 -4.88 2.64
C VAL A 172 -7.11 -4.04 3.85
N ALA A 173 -7.62 -2.81 3.92
CA ALA A 173 -7.52 -1.92 5.07
C ALA A 173 -8.84 -1.94 5.86
N VAL A 174 -8.74 -2.02 7.19
CA VAL A 174 -9.89 -2.02 8.11
C VAL A 174 -9.75 -0.85 9.05
N THR A 175 -10.81 -0.03 9.13
CA THR A 175 -10.87 1.16 9.98
C THR A 175 -12.14 1.12 10.83
N ALA A 176 -12.00 1.32 12.13
CA ALA A 176 -13.12 1.50 13.05
C ALA A 176 -13.37 3.00 13.26
N TYR A 177 -14.63 3.42 13.11
CA TYR A 177 -15.05 4.81 13.23
C TYR A 177 -15.91 5.03 14.47
N TYR A 178 -15.83 6.23 15.02
CA TYR A 178 -16.68 6.65 16.12
C TYR A 178 -18.06 7.03 15.59
N ARG A 179 -19.06 6.17 15.87
CA ARG A 179 -20.47 6.37 15.42
C ARG A 179 -20.52 6.66 13.90
N ASP A 180 -21.36 7.59 13.49
CA ASP A 180 -21.53 8.02 12.09
C ASP A 180 -20.62 9.22 11.74
N THR A 181 -19.43 9.30 12.37
CA THR A 181 -18.48 10.38 12.13
C THR A 181 -17.27 9.89 11.32
N ASP A 182 -16.43 10.83 10.86
CA ASP A 182 -15.14 10.50 10.24
C ASP A 182 -14.01 10.33 11.27
N THR A 183 -14.33 10.36 12.57
CA THR A 183 -13.33 10.18 13.63
C THR A 183 -12.91 8.72 13.70
N VAL A 184 -11.62 8.49 13.43
CA VAL A 184 -11.02 7.15 13.46
C VAL A 184 -10.74 6.76 14.91
N LEU A 185 -11.31 5.64 15.35
CA LEU A 185 -11.00 5.01 16.63
C LEU A 185 -9.74 4.15 16.52
N LEU A 186 -9.66 3.35 15.47
CA LEU A 186 -8.55 2.43 15.22
C LEU A 186 -8.42 2.19 13.72
N GLU A 187 -7.21 2.23 13.22
CA GLU A 187 -6.87 1.78 11.89
C GLU A 187 -5.89 0.61 11.98
N GLN A 188 -6.18 -0.46 11.27
CA GLN A 188 -5.32 -1.64 11.26
C GLN A 188 -4.41 -1.61 10.05
N PRO A 189 -3.15 -2.09 10.19
CA PRO A 189 -2.26 -2.24 9.05
C PRO A 189 -2.93 -3.06 7.95
N PRO A 190 -2.83 -2.64 6.68
CA PRO A 190 -3.45 -3.34 5.58
C PRO A 190 -2.86 -4.74 5.43
N THR A 191 -3.73 -5.72 5.23
CA THR A 191 -3.30 -7.09 4.93
C THR A 191 -3.21 -7.27 3.42
N THR A 192 -2.01 -7.56 2.95
CA THR A 192 -1.69 -7.66 1.52
C THR A 192 -1.60 -9.11 1.08
N THR A 193 -2.15 -9.41 -0.10
CA THR A 193 -2.06 -10.71 -0.78
C THR A 193 -1.76 -10.51 -2.26
N HIS A 194 -1.12 -11.52 -2.88
CA HIS A 194 -0.78 -11.51 -4.30
C HIS A 194 -1.58 -12.57 -5.03
N VAL A 195 -2.10 -12.21 -6.20
CA VAL A 195 -2.86 -13.08 -7.10
C VAL A 195 -2.19 -13.08 -8.46
N GLN A 196 -2.04 -14.25 -9.06
CA GLN A 196 -1.55 -14.38 -10.44
C GLN A 196 -2.71 -14.27 -11.42
N VAL A 197 -2.55 -13.40 -12.39
CA VAL A 197 -3.48 -13.26 -13.52
C VAL A 197 -2.95 -14.06 -14.69
N ALA A 198 -3.68 -15.07 -15.11
CA ALA A 198 -3.33 -15.89 -16.26
C ALA A 198 -3.51 -15.11 -17.58
N ALA A 199 -2.72 -15.43 -18.58
CA ALA A 199 -2.97 -14.96 -19.93
C ALA A 199 -4.27 -15.61 -20.47
N PRO A 200 -5.03 -14.91 -21.33
CA PRO A 200 -6.24 -15.49 -21.93
C PRO A 200 -5.87 -16.72 -22.75
N PRO A 201 -6.68 -17.78 -22.70
CA PRO A 201 -6.47 -18.97 -23.51
C PRO A 201 -6.61 -18.61 -24.99
N GLY A 202 -5.53 -18.68 -25.74
CA GLY A 202 -5.52 -18.37 -27.18
C GLY A 202 -4.52 -17.31 -27.62
N ASP A 203 -4.02 -16.47 -26.74
CA ASP A 203 -3.08 -15.38 -27.10
C ASP A 203 -1.64 -15.83 -27.38
N SER A 204 -1.33 -17.12 -27.22
CA SER A 204 -0.03 -17.68 -27.63
C SER A 204 0.25 -17.59 -29.13
N PHE A 205 -0.77 -17.32 -29.93
CA PHE A 205 -0.65 -17.15 -31.39
C PHE A 205 -0.99 -15.74 -31.89
N GLY A 206 -1.43 -14.82 -31.01
CA GLY A 206 -1.84 -13.48 -31.44
C GLY A 206 -0.74 -12.69 -32.13
N TRP A 207 0.52 -12.85 -31.72
CA TRP A 207 1.65 -12.26 -32.42
C TRP A 207 1.88 -12.88 -33.80
N ALA A 208 1.65 -14.18 -33.96
CA ALA A 208 1.81 -14.86 -35.24
C ALA A 208 0.68 -14.48 -36.22
N GLU A 209 -0.54 -14.31 -35.73
CA GLU A 209 -1.68 -13.82 -36.53
C GLU A 209 -1.50 -12.34 -36.90
N GLN A 210 -1.01 -11.53 -35.97
CA GLN A 210 -0.71 -10.13 -36.25
C GLN A 210 0.48 -9.96 -37.19
N ALA A 211 1.52 -10.79 -37.05
CA ALA A 211 2.64 -10.86 -38.00
C ALA A 211 2.18 -11.35 -39.36
N TRP A 212 1.26 -12.33 -39.42
CA TRP A 212 0.68 -12.83 -40.65
C TRP A 212 -0.19 -11.79 -41.37
N ARG A 213 -1.03 -11.05 -40.63
CA ARG A 213 -1.82 -9.93 -41.18
C ARG A 213 -0.91 -8.82 -41.72
N TRP A 214 0.17 -8.51 -40.99
CA TRP A 214 1.15 -7.52 -41.45
C TRP A 214 1.88 -8.00 -42.69
N LEU A 215 2.29 -9.26 -42.74
CA LEU A 215 2.98 -9.86 -43.87
C LEU A 215 2.05 -9.99 -45.12
N SER A 216 0.81 -10.41 -44.91
CA SER A 216 -0.17 -10.49 -46.01
C SER A 216 -0.56 -9.11 -46.54
N GLY A 217 -0.68 -8.11 -45.67
CA GLY A 217 -0.89 -6.71 -46.07
C GLY A 217 0.29 -6.11 -46.83
N ALA A 218 1.51 -6.46 -46.49
CA ALA A 218 2.72 -6.03 -47.18
C ALA A 218 2.82 -6.68 -48.59
N ILE A 219 2.43 -7.92 -48.73
CA ILE A 219 2.43 -8.64 -50.03
C ILE A 219 1.36 -8.11 -50.97
N THR A 220 0.17 -7.74 -50.46
CA THR A 220 -0.91 -7.18 -51.29
C THR A 220 -0.68 -5.73 -51.66
N SER A 221 0.01 -4.94 -50.84
CA SER A 221 0.35 -3.55 -51.20
C SER A 221 1.53 -3.41 -52.16
N LEU A 222 2.34 -4.47 -52.34
CA LEU A 222 3.42 -4.55 -53.31
C LEU A 222 2.99 -5.28 -54.60
N GLY A 223 1.73 -5.13 -55.00
CA GLY A 223 1.20 -5.65 -56.24
C GLY A 223 2.04 -5.28 -57.46
N GLY A 224 3.01 -6.12 -57.83
CA GLY A 224 3.86 -5.89 -58.97
C GLY A 224 5.31 -6.38 -58.91
N LEU A 225 5.78 -6.93 -57.79
CA LEU A 225 7.17 -7.36 -57.66
C LEU A 225 7.30 -8.91 -57.60
N ALA A 226 6.95 -9.57 -58.71
CA ALA A 226 7.34 -10.97 -58.94
C ALA A 226 8.87 -11.17 -59.16
N VAL A 227 9.71 -10.21 -58.75
CA VAL A 227 11.16 -10.19 -59.09
C VAL A 227 12.07 -10.47 -57.89
N SER A 228 11.57 -10.57 -56.69
CA SER A 228 12.47 -10.55 -55.53
C SER A 228 12.83 -11.91 -54.93
N LEU A 229 12.15 -13.01 -55.28
CA LEU A 229 12.52 -14.32 -54.70
C LEU A 229 13.86 -14.81 -55.25
N THR A 230 14.17 -14.52 -56.53
CA THR A 230 15.44 -14.85 -57.14
C THR A 230 16.61 -14.05 -56.52
N ALA A 231 16.41 -12.78 -56.15
CA ALA A 231 17.43 -11.97 -55.52
C ALA A 231 17.80 -12.45 -54.11
N ILE A 232 16.81 -12.86 -53.33
CA ILE A 232 17.03 -13.39 -51.97
C ILE A 232 17.75 -14.74 -52.01
N ILE A 233 17.35 -15.63 -52.92
CA ILE A 233 18.00 -16.93 -53.09
C ILE A 233 19.44 -16.74 -53.58
N THR A 234 19.68 -15.83 -54.52
CA THR A 234 21.02 -15.53 -55.01
C THR A 234 21.92 -14.93 -53.93
N LEU A 235 21.35 -14.04 -53.09
CA LEU A 235 22.10 -13.46 -51.98
C LEU A 235 22.43 -14.51 -50.89
N ALA A 236 21.47 -15.39 -50.57
CA ALA A 236 21.70 -16.49 -49.64
C ALA A 236 22.74 -17.49 -50.12
N VAL A 237 22.76 -17.82 -51.41
CA VAL A 237 23.78 -18.71 -52.02
C VAL A 237 25.14 -18.02 -52.05
N LEU A 238 25.23 -16.71 -52.32
CA LEU A 238 26.47 -15.96 -52.29
C LEU A 238 27.03 -15.84 -50.87
N LEU A 239 26.21 -15.63 -49.85
CA LEU A 239 26.62 -15.62 -48.47
C LEU A 239 27.05 -17.01 -47.98
N ALA A 240 26.35 -18.07 -48.35
CA ALA A 240 26.73 -19.44 -48.02
C ALA A 240 28.06 -19.85 -48.66
N ARG A 241 28.38 -19.37 -49.87
CA ARG A 241 29.67 -19.64 -50.52
C ARG A 241 30.85 -18.86 -49.89
N ARG A 242 30.57 -17.74 -49.21
CA ARG A 242 31.63 -16.99 -48.50
C ARG A 242 32.01 -17.58 -47.14
N THR A 243 31.19 -18.43 -46.58
CA THR A 243 31.39 -19.05 -45.27
C THR A 243 31.99 -20.47 -45.31
N THR A 244 32.34 -20.97 -46.49
CA THR A 244 33.04 -22.23 -46.58
C THR A 244 34.56 -21.97 -46.38
N PRO A 245 35.14 -22.32 -45.22
CA PRO A 245 36.60 -22.27 -45.05
C PRO A 245 37.22 -23.28 -45.98
N ALA A 246 38.25 -22.87 -46.70
CA ALA A 246 39.07 -23.76 -47.49
C ALA A 246 39.69 -24.83 -46.57
N THR A 247 39.20 -26.06 -46.71
CA THR A 247 39.84 -27.21 -46.07
C THR A 247 41.15 -27.42 -46.76
N GLY A 248 42.27 -26.99 -46.13
CA GLY A 248 43.62 -27.34 -46.51
C GLY A 248 43.86 -28.84 -46.28
N PRO A 249 44.75 -29.44 -47.05
CA PRO A 249 45.04 -30.87 -46.91
C PRO A 249 45.71 -31.16 -45.56
N GLU A 250 45.15 -32.14 -44.91
CA GLU A 250 45.63 -32.74 -43.65
C GLU A 250 46.94 -33.47 -43.91
N PRO A 251 48.03 -33.22 -43.15
CA PRO A 251 49.17 -34.09 -43.17
C PRO A 251 48.89 -35.33 -42.31
N GLU A 252 48.92 -36.45 -42.96
CA GLU A 252 49.07 -37.81 -42.45
C GLU A 252 50.23 -37.83 -41.46
N ASN A 253 50.00 -38.16 -40.22
CA ASN A 253 51.00 -38.63 -39.30
C ASN A 253 50.49 -39.88 -38.60
N ASP A 254 51.21 -40.84 -38.97
CA ASP A 254 51.40 -42.21 -38.54
C ASP A 254 51.81 -42.32 -37.09
N ASP A 255 51.54 -43.45 -36.53
CA ASP A 255 52.18 -44.14 -35.40
C ASP A 255 51.87 -43.83 -33.95
N THR A 256 51.51 -44.90 -33.37
CA THR A 256 52.19 -45.68 -32.31
C THR A 256 51.43 -45.76 -30.97
N ASP A 257 50.95 -47.00 -30.78
CA ASP A 257 50.93 -47.85 -29.60
C ASP A 257 51.17 -47.22 -28.20
N ALA A 258 50.31 -47.63 -27.31
CA ALA A 258 50.69 -48.40 -26.13
C ALA A 258 49.54 -48.35 -25.08
N ASP A 259 48.96 -49.49 -24.89
CA ASP A 259 48.90 -50.29 -23.65
C ASP A 259 48.78 -49.56 -22.30
N THR A 260 47.80 -49.92 -21.55
CA THR A 260 47.94 -50.54 -20.21
C THR A 260 46.80 -50.22 -19.22
N ASN A 261 46.06 -51.25 -18.95
CA ASN A 261 45.64 -51.74 -17.62
C ASN A 261 44.66 -50.95 -16.73
N SER A 262 43.54 -51.58 -16.57
CA SER A 262 42.74 -52.00 -15.36
C SER A 262 43.42 -51.91 -13.98
N PRO A 263 42.71 -52.23 -12.91
CA PRO A 263 41.37 -51.91 -12.38
C PRO A 263 41.44 -51.50 -10.89
N SER A 264 40.37 -51.02 -10.39
CA SER A 264 39.79 -51.41 -9.09
C SER A 264 38.54 -50.58 -8.82
#